data_b85b64727d22d548991476e2e8b39c6c
#
_entry.id   b85b64727d22d548991476e2e8b39c6c
#
_cell.length_a   1.000
_cell.length_b   1.000
_cell.length_c   1.000
_cell.angle_alpha   90.00
_cell.angle_beta   90.00
_cell.angle_gamma   90.00
#
_symmetry.space_group_name_H-M   'P 1'
#
loop_
_entity.id
_entity.type
_entity.pdbx_description
1 polymer ?
#
loop_
_entity_poly.entity_id
_entity_poly.type
_entity_poly.pdbx_seq_one_letter_code
_entity_poly.pdbx_strand_id
1 'polypeptide(L)'
;GPMGTLTSLYETAIDYFCKNKKREMRPKIIASTATTKSASSQIETLFNRKDTKVFPPQGFEFGKTFFSTVNTEKDGKIFLGISPTARSQLTILAMSAASFMRKIRHLEESGVDPIILDPYYTLISYFNSKRELGGAYGTFRDTVPDYFNQIFNNIEQRESYSLSTLSSSSSEGETSSQIPIKKYLPSKLMDFHELTSRVNSGEIPGILKKLSSPLPNALDYLLCTNMLSVG
;
A
#
# COMPACT_ATOMS: atom_id res chain seq x y z
N GLY A 1 -20.41 -21.12 5.86
CA GLY A 1 -20.64 -21.56 4.47
C GLY A 1 -20.15 -22.98 4.23
N PRO A 2 -20.40 -23.60 3.06
CA PRO A 2 -20.08 -25.04 2.80
C PRO A 2 -18.63 -25.39 3.04
N MET A 3 -17.70 -24.49 2.73
CA MET A 3 -16.26 -24.67 2.97
C MET A 3 -15.94 -24.80 4.46
N GLY A 4 -16.59 -24.02 5.32
CA GLY A 4 -16.37 -24.10 6.77
C GLY A 4 -16.83 -25.43 7.36
N THR A 5 -17.91 -26.00 6.87
CA THR A 5 -18.39 -27.32 7.32
C THR A 5 -17.42 -28.42 6.94
N LEU A 6 -16.93 -28.44 5.71
CA LEU A 6 -15.94 -29.41 5.26
C LEU A 6 -14.63 -29.29 6.05
N THR A 7 -14.13 -28.08 6.24
CA THR A 7 -12.92 -27.82 7.03
C THR A 7 -13.06 -28.35 8.46
N SER A 8 -14.20 -28.06 9.13
CA SER A 8 -14.47 -28.55 10.50
C SER A 8 -14.47 -30.06 10.61
N LEU A 9 -15.01 -30.77 9.60
CA LEU A 9 -14.99 -32.23 9.59
C LEU A 9 -13.57 -32.80 9.48
N TYR A 10 -12.75 -32.23 8.59
CA TYR A 10 -11.34 -32.60 8.46
C TYR A 10 -10.55 -32.27 9.72
N GLU A 11 -10.71 -31.10 10.31
CA GLU A 11 -10.04 -30.71 11.55
C GLU A 11 -10.41 -31.66 12.71
N THR A 12 -11.68 -32.04 12.83
CA THR A 12 -12.15 -33.00 13.84
C THR A 12 -11.52 -34.37 13.65
N ALA A 13 -11.45 -34.84 12.41
CA ALA A 13 -10.83 -36.13 12.10
C ALA A 13 -9.32 -36.11 12.41
N ILE A 14 -8.62 -35.05 12.02
CA ILE A 14 -7.19 -34.88 12.31
C ILE A 14 -6.94 -34.85 13.82
N ASP A 15 -7.73 -34.07 14.58
CA ASP A 15 -7.62 -33.98 16.03
C ASP A 15 -7.80 -35.36 16.70
N TYR A 16 -8.76 -36.15 16.21
CA TYR A 16 -9.01 -37.48 16.69
C TYR A 16 -7.83 -38.42 16.40
N PHE A 17 -7.31 -38.43 15.18
CA PHE A 17 -6.19 -39.30 14.81
C PHE A 17 -4.88 -38.90 15.49
N CYS A 18 -4.68 -37.62 15.77
CA CYS A 18 -3.51 -37.12 16.48
C CYS A 18 -3.58 -37.31 18.01
N LYS A 19 -4.70 -37.78 18.56
CA LYS A 19 -4.83 -38.04 19.99
C LYS A 19 -3.88 -39.15 20.41
N ASN A 20 -3.05 -38.88 21.43
CA ASN A 20 -2.22 -39.90 22.03
C ASN A 20 -3.09 -40.84 22.91
N LYS A 21 -3.38 -42.04 22.44
CA LYS A 21 -4.27 -43.00 23.11
C LYS A 21 -3.72 -43.49 24.47
N LYS A 22 -2.38 -43.52 24.64
CA LYS A 22 -1.75 -43.97 25.90
C LYS A 22 -1.83 -42.95 27.01
N ARG A 23 -1.76 -41.66 26.65
CA ARG A 23 -1.74 -40.52 27.60
C ARG A 23 -3.06 -39.75 27.62
N GLU A 24 -4.02 -40.11 26.81
CA GLU A 24 -5.29 -39.41 26.59
C GLU A 24 -5.14 -37.92 26.22
N MET A 25 -3.95 -37.55 25.75
CA MET A 25 -3.61 -36.19 25.43
C MET A 25 -3.98 -35.85 23.98
N ARG A 26 -4.63 -34.73 23.82
CA ARG A 26 -4.89 -34.13 22.50
C ARG A 26 -3.67 -33.34 22.01
N PRO A 27 -3.50 -33.18 20.71
CA PRO A 27 -2.40 -32.38 20.16
C PRO A 27 -2.53 -30.90 20.60
N LYS A 28 -1.40 -30.24 20.72
CA LYS A 28 -1.34 -28.79 20.87
C LYS A 28 -1.67 -28.12 19.55
N ILE A 29 -2.57 -27.14 19.58
CA ILE A 29 -2.95 -26.35 18.42
C ILE A 29 -2.22 -25.01 18.50
N ILE A 30 -1.57 -24.62 17.42
CA ILE A 30 -0.95 -23.30 17.23
C ILE A 30 -1.66 -22.66 16.07
N ALA A 31 -2.39 -21.57 16.34
CA ALA A 31 -3.11 -20.80 15.35
C ALA A 31 -2.44 -19.45 15.18
N SER A 32 -2.33 -18.96 13.93
CA SER A 32 -1.82 -17.66 13.60
C SER A 32 -2.87 -16.86 12.83
N THR A 33 -3.06 -15.62 13.22
CA THR A 33 -4.02 -14.71 12.58
C THR A 33 -3.53 -13.28 12.68
N ALA A 34 -3.92 -12.44 11.73
CA ALA A 34 -3.62 -11.01 11.75
C ALA A 34 -4.41 -10.25 12.84
N THR A 35 -5.53 -10.79 13.33
CA THR A 35 -6.40 -10.14 14.31
C THR A 35 -6.73 -11.11 15.44
N THR A 36 -6.50 -10.70 16.69
CA THR A 36 -6.70 -11.53 17.88
C THR A 36 -7.88 -11.09 18.76
N LYS A 37 -8.75 -10.22 18.24
CA LYS A 37 -9.95 -9.83 18.98
C LYS A 37 -10.81 -11.05 19.24
N SER A 38 -11.11 -11.35 20.52
CA SER A 38 -11.89 -12.52 20.93
C SER A 38 -11.25 -13.89 20.60
N ALA A 39 -9.91 -13.97 20.58
CA ALA A 39 -9.17 -15.18 20.23
C ALA A 39 -9.61 -16.42 21.06
N SER A 40 -9.79 -16.28 22.37
CA SER A 40 -10.19 -17.41 23.24
C SER A 40 -11.55 -17.98 22.85
N SER A 41 -12.54 -17.14 22.60
CA SER A 41 -13.88 -17.57 22.15
C SER A 41 -13.84 -18.23 20.77
N GLN A 42 -13.05 -17.70 19.85
CA GLN A 42 -12.87 -18.28 18.52
C GLN A 42 -12.23 -19.66 18.58
N ILE A 43 -11.16 -19.83 19.37
CA ILE A 43 -10.46 -21.10 19.52
C ILE A 43 -11.34 -22.13 20.25
N GLU A 44 -12.09 -21.73 21.27
CA GLU A 44 -13.05 -22.60 21.94
C GLU A 44 -14.12 -23.11 20.97
N THR A 45 -14.66 -22.22 20.15
CA THR A 45 -15.69 -22.56 19.17
C THR A 45 -15.17 -23.47 18.05
N LEU A 46 -13.97 -23.20 17.53
CA LEU A 46 -13.40 -23.94 16.39
C LEU A 46 -12.83 -25.29 16.81
N PHE A 47 -12.10 -25.35 17.94
CA PHE A 47 -11.31 -26.51 18.29
C PHE A 47 -11.73 -27.18 19.60
N ASN A 48 -12.75 -26.65 20.26
CA ASN A 48 -13.19 -27.11 21.58
C ASN A 48 -12.02 -27.21 22.61
N ARG A 49 -11.23 -26.10 22.67
CA ARG A 49 -10.11 -25.91 23.60
C ARG A 49 -10.38 -24.73 24.50
N LYS A 50 -10.49 -24.98 25.81
CA LYS A 50 -10.76 -23.92 26.82
C LYS A 50 -9.49 -23.21 27.27
N ASP A 51 -8.36 -23.90 27.30
CA ASP A 51 -7.09 -23.33 27.76
C ASP A 51 -6.33 -22.72 26.58
N THR A 52 -6.68 -21.49 26.25
CA THR A 52 -6.08 -20.72 25.16
C THR A 52 -5.15 -19.66 25.72
N LYS A 53 -3.95 -19.55 25.16
CA LYS A 53 -2.98 -18.48 25.47
C LYS A 53 -2.71 -17.70 24.19
N VAL A 54 -2.82 -16.40 24.29
CA VAL A 54 -2.45 -15.47 23.20
C VAL A 54 -0.96 -15.17 23.31
N PHE A 55 -0.25 -15.25 22.19
CA PHE A 55 1.17 -14.96 22.12
C PHE A 55 1.41 -13.83 21.09
N PRO A 56 2.29 -12.88 21.37
CA PRO A 56 2.96 -12.64 22.65
C PRO A 56 1.99 -12.12 23.72
N PRO A 57 2.23 -12.43 25.00
CA PRO A 57 1.44 -11.83 26.10
C PRO A 57 1.70 -10.34 26.15
N GLN A 58 0.72 -9.59 26.67
CA GLN A 58 0.88 -8.16 26.87
C GLN A 58 1.99 -7.87 27.88
N GLY A 59 2.84 -6.88 27.57
CA GLY A 59 3.84 -6.35 28.49
C GLY A 59 3.23 -5.27 29.42
N PHE A 60 4.04 -4.76 30.35
CA PHE A 60 3.66 -3.66 31.25
C PHE A 60 3.59 -2.32 30.53
N GLU A 61 4.32 -2.18 29.43
CA GLU A 61 4.35 -0.97 28.61
C GLU A 61 3.79 -1.23 27.23
N PHE A 62 3.12 -0.23 26.65
CA PHE A 62 2.60 -0.33 25.29
C PHE A 62 3.73 -0.58 24.28
N GLY A 63 3.55 -1.57 23.43
CA GLY A 63 4.51 -1.93 22.38
C GLY A 63 5.75 -2.69 22.85
N LYS A 64 5.90 -2.94 24.19
CA LYS A 64 6.98 -3.76 24.72
C LYS A 64 6.45 -5.09 25.25
N THR A 65 7.12 -6.17 24.87
CA THR A 65 6.88 -7.52 25.41
C THR A 65 8.20 -8.13 25.82
N PHE A 66 8.18 -9.30 26.44
CA PHE A 66 9.41 -10.04 26.70
C PHE A 66 10.21 -10.37 25.43
N PHE A 67 9.51 -10.50 24.31
CA PHE A 67 10.09 -10.97 23.01
C PHE A 67 10.36 -9.83 22.03
N SER A 68 9.84 -8.64 22.28
CA SER A 68 9.96 -7.52 21.33
C SER A 68 9.95 -6.17 22.07
N THR A 69 10.73 -5.26 21.54
CA THR A 69 10.77 -3.86 21.96
C THR A 69 10.56 -2.96 20.75
N VAL A 70 9.91 -1.81 20.98
CA VAL A 70 9.79 -0.80 19.94
C VAL A 70 11.16 -0.15 19.72
N ASN A 71 11.64 -0.19 18.49
CA ASN A 71 12.85 0.55 18.12
C ASN A 71 12.46 2.00 17.81
N THR A 72 12.83 2.92 18.68
CA THR A 72 12.56 4.36 18.54
C THR A 72 13.65 5.11 17.75
N GLU A 73 14.75 4.45 17.41
CA GLU A 73 15.86 5.05 16.65
C GLU A 73 15.64 4.99 15.14
N LYS A 74 14.71 4.13 14.69
CA LYS A 74 14.34 4.02 13.28
C LYS A 74 13.05 4.75 13.01
N ASP A 75 13.02 5.44 11.87
CA ASP A 75 11.80 6.06 11.36
C ASP A 75 10.71 5.00 11.21
N GLY A 76 9.52 5.34 11.72
CA GLY A 76 8.34 4.49 11.64
C GLY A 76 7.46 4.87 10.44
N LYS A 77 6.24 4.33 10.42
CA LYS A 77 5.22 4.73 9.45
C LYS A 77 4.76 6.15 9.72
N ILE A 78 4.71 6.96 8.69
CA ILE A 78 4.16 8.31 8.74
C ILE A 78 2.67 8.23 8.38
N PHE A 79 1.82 8.76 9.26
CA PHE A 79 0.38 8.88 9.03
C PHE A 79 0.05 10.34 8.71
N LEU A 80 -0.42 10.60 7.49
CA LEU A 80 -0.83 11.92 7.05
C LEU A 80 -2.35 11.96 6.91
N GLY A 81 -3.01 12.79 7.71
CA GLY A 81 -4.44 13.04 7.61
C GLY A 81 -4.71 14.17 6.62
N ILE A 82 -5.53 13.92 5.61
CA ILE A 82 -5.96 14.95 4.64
C ILE A 82 -7.48 15.07 4.73
N SER A 83 -7.97 16.24 5.17
CA SER A 83 -9.40 16.52 5.29
C SER A 83 -9.89 17.35 4.10
N PRO A 84 -10.90 16.89 3.37
CA PRO A 84 -11.50 17.65 2.29
C PRO A 84 -12.42 18.76 2.86
N THR A 85 -12.05 20.02 2.67
CA THR A 85 -12.86 21.16 3.15
C THR A 85 -13.80 21.75 2.12
N ALA A 86 -13.45 21.67 0.84
CA ALA A 86 -14.19 22.31 -0.23
C ALA A 86 -14.41 21.44 -1.49
N ARG A 87 -13.99 20.19 -1.44
CA ARG A 87 -14.07 19.24 -2.56
C ARG A 87 -14.50 17.86 -2.08
N SER A 88 -14.91 17.00 -3.01
CA SER A 88 -15.24 15.61 -2.67
C SER A 88 -14.00 14.85 -2.19
N GLN A 89 -14.19 13.85 -1.33
CA GLN A 89 -13.11 12.97 -0.87
C GLN A 89 -12.35 12.33 -2.04
N LEU A 90 -13.07 11.92 -3.07
CA LEU A 90 -12.48 11.31 -4.26
C LEU A 90 -11.59 12.29 -5.03
N THR A 91 -12.02 13.54 -5.17
CA THR A 91 -11.23 14.59 -5.80
C THR A 91 -9.93 14.86 -5.04
N ILE A 92 -10.01 14.99 -3.71
CA ILE A 92 -8.82 15.20 -2.89
C ILE A 92 -7.88 13.99 -2.94
N LEU A 93 -8.42 12.79 -2.92
CA LEU A 93 -7.62 11.57 -3.07
C LEU A 93 -6.88 11.54 -4.41
N ALA A 94 -7.58 11.86 -5.52
CA ALA A 94 -6.96 11.92 -6.85
C ALA A 94 -5.87 12.99 -6.95
N MET A 95 -6.13 14.18 -6.40
CA MET A 95 -5.12 15.26 -6.36
C MET A 95 -3.90 14.88 -5.51
N SER A 96 -4.12 14.27 -4.36
CA SER A 96 -3.05 13.79 -3.49
C SER A 96 -2.22 12.72 -4.19
N ALA A 97 -2.87 11.74 -4.83
CA ALA A 97 -2.22 10.72 -5.62
C ALA A 97 -1.32 11.32 -6.71
N ALA A 98 -1.86 12.24 -7.51
CA ALA A 98 -1.10 12.94 -8.54
C ALA A 98 0.11 13.68 -7.98
N SER A 99 -0.05 14.34 -6.83
CA SER A 99 1.02 15.09 -6.16
C SER A 99 2.15 14.19 -5.68
N PHE A 100 1.82 13.08 -5.03
CA PHE A 100 2.82 12.10 -4.58
C PHE A 100 3.57 11.49 -5.76
N MET A 101 2.84 11.00 -6.76
CA MET A 101 3.44 10.38 -7.93
C MET A 101 4.34 11.38 -8.68
N ARG A 102 3.90 12.64 -8.83
CA ARG A 102 4.73 13.67 -9.47
C ARG A 102 6.01 13.97 -8.69
N LYS A 103 5.93 14.01 -7.36
CA LYS A 103 7.13 14.24 -6.54
C LYS A 103 8.13 13.11 -6.69
N ILE A 104 7.69 11.86 -6.70
CA ILE A 104 8.58 10.70 -6.92
C ILE A 104 9.25 10.77 -8.30
N ARG A 105 8.48 11.07 -9.35
CA ARG A 105 9.05 11.25 -10.71
C ARG A 105 10.05 12.38 -10.77
N HIS A 106 9.78 13.49 -10.12
CA HIS A 106 10.73 14.60 -10.05
C HIS A 106 12.04 14.20 -9.33
N LEU A 107 11.97 13.43 -8.26
CA LEU A 107 13.15 12.95 -7.56
C LEU A 107 13.95 11.95 -8.42
N GLU A 108 13.28 11.07 -9.16
CA GLU A 108 13.89 10.17 -10.13
C GLU A 108 14.64 10.95 -11.23
N GLU A 109 14.00 11.97 -11.80
CA GLU A 109 14.59 12.87 -12.80
C GLU A 109 15.78 13.66 -12.26
N SER A 110 15.76 13.99 -10.97
CA SER A 110 16.86 14.66 -10.28
C SER A 110 18.02 13.74 -9.93
N GLY A 111 17.97 12.47 -10.31
CA GLY A 111 19.04 11.50 -10.11
C GLY A 111 19.13 10.92 -8.70
N VAL A 112 18.04 10.95 -7.93
CA VAL A 112 17.98 10.25 -6.64
C VAL A 112 18.06 8.74 -6.87
N ASP A 113 18.86 8.06 -6.05
CA ASP A 113 19.08 6.62 -6.15
C ASP A 113 17.75 5.84 -6.17
N PRO A 114 17.51 4.98 -7.16
CA PRO A 114 16.32 4.14 -7.24
C PRO A 114 16.04 3.32 -5.97
N ILE A 115 17.08 2.89 -5.25
CA ILE A 115 16.94 2.15 -3.99
C ILE A 115 16.20 2.99 -2.93
N ILE A 116 16.40 4.30 -2.92
CA ILE A 116 15.74 5.23 -1.99
C ILE A 116 14.29 5.47 -2.43
N LEU A 117 14.04 5.50 -3.75
CA LEU A 117 12.72 5.79 -4.31
C LEU A 117 11.78 4.57 -4.31
N ASP A 118 12.33 3.37 -4.45
CA ASP A 118 11.57 2.13 -4.61
C ASP A 118 10.47 1.94 -3.54
N PRO A 119 10.71 2.16 -2.23
CA PRO A 119 9.68 2.03 -1.21
C PRO A 119 8.49 3.01 -1.33
N TYR A 120 8.67 4.09 -2.09
CA TYR A 120 7.66 5.16 -2.27
C TYR A 120 7.07 5.20 -3.68
N TYR A 121 7.52 4.34 -4.57
CA TYR A 121 7.18 4.42 -5.98
C TYR A 121 5.74 4.01 -6.26
N THR A 122 5.31 2.88 -5.71
CA THR A 122 3.97 2.36 -5.91
C THR A 122 2.98 2.98 -4.93
N LEU A 123 1.95 3.62 -5.45
CA LEU A 123 0.85 4.16 -4.64
C LEU A 123 -0.31 3.17 -4.60
N ILE A 124 -0.78 2.83 -3.39
CA ILE A 124 -1.89 1.91 -3.19
C ILE A 124 -3.04 2.64 -2.52
N SER A 125 -4.22 2.61 -3.14
CA SER A 125 -5.45 3.14 -2.54
C SER A 125 -6.41 2.04 -2.14
N TYR A 126 -6.80 2.02 -0.86
CA TYR A 126 -7.75 1.08 -0.29
C TYR A 126 -9.16 1.65 -0.27
N PHE A 127 -10.11 0.87 -0.73
CA PHE A 127 -11.54 1.20 -0.72
C PHE A 127 -12.30 0.19 0.14
N ASN A 128 -13.29 0.68 0.88
CA ASN A 128 -14.12 -0.17 1.74
C ASN A 128 -15.07 -1.07 0.95
N SER A 129 -15.43 -0.67 -0.24
CA SER A 129 -16.35 -1.41 -1.08
C SER A 129 -15.96 -1.39 -2.56
N LYS A 130 -16.37 -2.45 -3.28
CA LYS A 130 -16.23 -2.52 -4.75
C LYS A 130 -16.99 -1.43 -5.48
N ARG A 131 -18.08 -0.92 -4.87
CA ARG A 131 -18.89 0.16 -5.44
C ARG A 131 -18.11 1.47 -5.42
N GLU A 132 -17.49 1.81 -4.30
CA GLU A 132 -16.64 2.99 -4.17
C GLU A 132 -15.44 2.91 -5.10
N LEU A 133 -14.76 1.76 -5.13
CA LEU A 133 -13.63 1.53 -6.02
C LEU A 133 -14.04 1.68 -7.50
N GLY A 134 -15.17 1.10 -7.90
CA GLY A 134 -15.67 1.22 -9.28
C GLY A 134 -15.97 2.68 -9.68
N GLY A 135 -16.53 3.47 -8.77
CA GLY A 135 -16.72 4.92 -8.97
C GLY A 135 -15.39 5.67 -9.05
N ALA A 136 -14.41 5.25 -8.24
CA ALA A 136 -13.08 5.84 -8.26
C ALA A 136 -12.28 5.50 -9.51
N TYR A 137 -12.43 4.30 -10.05
CA TYR A 137 -11.63 3.78 -11.15
C TYR A 137 -11.62 4.72 -12.37
N GLY A 138 -12.79 5.17 -12.83
CA GLY A 138 -12.88 6.12 -13.94
C GLY A 138 -12.22 7.46 -13.61
N THR A 139 -12.52 8.00 -12.41
CA THR A 139 -11.92 9.26 -11.96
C THR A 139 -10.41 9.19 -11.92
N PHE A 140 -9.86 8.10 -11.38
CA PHE A 140 -8.40 7.95 -11.28
C PHE A 140 -7.74 7.76 -12.64
N ARG A 141 -8.33 6.96 -13.52
CA ARG A 141 -7.81 6.75 -14.87
C ARG A 141 -7.76 8.04 -15.68
N ASP A 142 -8.81 8.87 -15.55
CA ASP A 142 -8.97 10.04 -16.42
C ASP A 142 -8.43 11.31 -15.74
N THR A 143 -8.61 11.47 -14.44
CA THR A 143 -8.33 12.71 -13.70
C THR A 143 -6.93 12.79 -13.09
N VAL A 144 -6.37 11.67 -12.64
CA VAL A 144 -5.01 11.66 -12.05
C VAL A 144 -3.95 12.08 -13.08
N PRO A 145 -3.95 11.59 -14.33
CA PRO A 145 -3.02 12.08 -15.35
C PRO A 145 -3.15 13.59 -15.63
N ASP A 146 -4.38 14.10 -15.63
CA ASP A 146 -4.61 15.53 -15.85
C ASP A 146 -4.05 16.40 -14.71
N TYR A 147 -4.28 16.00 -13.46
CA TYR A 147 -3.68 16.70 -12.31
C TYR A 147 -2.17 16.57 -12.30
N PHE A 148 -1.64 15.42 -12.66
CA PHE A 148 -0.20 15.21 -12.78
C PHE A 148 0.41 16.20 -13.77
N ASN A 149 -0.20 16.38 -14.94
CA ASN A 149 0.24 17.31 -15.97
C ASN A 149 0.09 18.77 -15.53
N GLN A 150 -1.01 19.14 -14.85
CA GLN A 150 -1.20 20.47 -14.32
C GLN A 150 -0.13 20.84 -13.29
N ILE A 151 0.20 19.93 -12.39
CA ILE A 151 1.26 20.13 -11.38
C ILE A 151 2.60 20.30 -12.09
N PHE A 152 2.89 19.50 -13.10
CA PHE A 152 4.10 19.60 -13.90
C PHE A 152 4.24 20.98 -14.55
N ASN A 153 3.23 21.43 -15.28
CA ASN A 153 3.24 22.72 -15.95
C ASN A 153 3.38 23.90 -14.97
N ASN A 154 2.76 23.81 -13.80
CA ASN A 154 2.85 24.84 -12.78
C ASN A 154 4.26 24.92 -12.16
N ILE A 155 4.94 23.81 -12.00
CA ILE A 155 6.32 23.77 -11.48
C ILE A 155 7.27 24.37 -12.53
N GLU A 156 7.18 23.95 -13.78
CA GLU A 156 8.01 24.50 -14.87
C GLU A 156 7.85 26.01 -15.01
N GLN A 157 6.61 26.53 -14.94
CA GLN A 157 6.36 27.98 -14.99
C GLN A 157 6.99 28.72 -13.81
N ARG A 158 6.96 28.16 -12.61
CA ARG A 158 7.60 28.76 -11.43
C ARG A 158 9.11 28.76 -11.53
N GLU A 159 9.70 27.66 -11.99
CA GLU A 159 11.15 27.56 -12.18
C GLU A 159 11.64 28.51 -13.28
N SER A 160 10.94 28.61 -14.39
CA SER A 160 11.27 29.55 -15.46
C SER A 160 11.14 31.01 -15.01
N TYR A 161 10.13 31.32 -14.19
CA TYR A 161 9.94 32.68 -13.63
C TYR A 161 11.04 33.03 -12.62
N SER A 162 11.44 32.11 -11.76
CA SER A 162 12.54 32.33 -10.81
C SER A 162 13.88 32.53 -11.51
N LEU A 163 14.15 31.78 -12.58
CA LEU A 163 15.36 31.96 -13.41
C LEU A 163 15.36 33.31 -14.15
N SER A 164 14.24 33.73 -14.68
CA SER A 164 14.12 35.04 -15.35
C SER A 164 14.29 36.22 -14.37
N THR A 165 13.85 36.07 -13.13
CA THR A 165 14.01 37.08 -12.08
C THR A 165 15.46 37.17 -11.58
N LEU A 166 16.18 36.03 -11.52
CA LEU A 166 17.60 36.01 -11.18
C LEU A 166 18.49 36.55 -12.31
N SER A 167 18.11 36.32 -13.59
CA SER A 167 18.86 36.85 -14.73
C SER A 167 18.67 38.34 -14.97
N SER A 168 17.59 38.96 -14.47
CA SER A 168 17.39 40.39 -14.53
C SER A 168 18.16 41.18 -13.49
N SER A 169 18.82 40.52 -12.53
CA SER A 169 19.62 41.18 -11.48
C SER A 169 21.14 41.08 -11.68
N SER A 170 21.61 40.42 -12.74
CA SER A 170 23.03 40.34 -13.09
C SER A 170 23.23 40.72 -14.55
N SER A 171 23.74 41.93 -14.77
CA SER A 171 24.28 42.39 -16.05
C SER A 171 25.54 41.62 -16.42
N GLU A 172 25.59 41.20 -17.70
CA GLU A 172 26.75 40.82 -18.51
C GLU A 172 27.36 39.42 -18.34
N GLY A 173 27.12 38.61 -19.38
CA GLY A 173 28.14 37.78 -19.97
C GLY A 173 28.38 36.40 -19.32
N GLU A 174 27.47 35.46 -19.51
CA GLU A 174 27.86 34.07 -19.72
C GLU A 174 26.70 33.32 -20.39
N THR A 175 27.05 32.65 -21.44
CA THR A 175 26.16 31.79 -22.24
C THR A 175 25.53 30.74 -21.34
N SER A 176 24.29 30.98 -20.93
CA SER A 176 23.53 30.00 -20.19
C SER A 176 23.30 28.80 -21.10
N SER A 177 24.04 27.72 -20.84
CA SER A 177 23.68 26.41 -21.35
C SER A 177 22.26 26.10 -20.86
N GLN A 178 21.29 26.30 -21.73
CA GLN A 178 19.93 25.84 -21.53
C GLN A 178 20.01 24.34 -21.29
N ILE A 179 19.83 23.93 -20.05
CA ILE A 179 19.57 22.52 -19.73
C ILE A 179 18.30 22.21 -20.51
N PRO A 180 18.32 21.29 -21.48
CA PRO A 180 17.12 20.97 -22.23
C PRO A 180 16.11 20.42 -21.26
N ILE A 181 15.07 21.20 -20.97
CA ILE A 181 13.90 20.76 -20.21
C ILE A 181 13.34 19.58 -21.00
N LYS A 182 13.64 18.39 -20.55
CA LYS A 182 13.18 17.17 -21.16
C LYS A 182 11.66 17.19 -21.01
N LYS A 183 10.95 17.57 -22.05
CA LYS A 183 9.50 17.59 -22.11
C LYS A 183 9.04 16.20 -21.71
N TYR A 184 8.62 16.05 -20.47
CA TYR A 184 8.10 14.79 -20.00
C TYR A 184 6.77 14.57 -20.71
N LEU A 185 6.82 13.86 -21.83
CA LEU A 185 5.61 13.35 -22.45
C LEU A 185 5.03 12.36 -21.42
N PRO A 186 3.76 12.48 -21.05
CA PRO A 186 3.05 11.47 -20.27
C PRO A 186 2.80 10.21 -21.10
N SER A 187 3.74 9.84 -21.96
CA SER A 187 3.62 8.75 -22.93
C SER A 187 4.01 7.38 -22.36
N LYS A 188 4.51 7.31 -21.14
CA LYS A 188 4.43 6.06 -20.40
C LYS A 188 3.10 6.12 -19.65
N LEU A 189 2.07 5.54 -20.24
CA LEU A 189 0.82 5.24 -19.56
C LEU A 189 1.17 4.77 -18.15
N MET A 190 0.64 5.46 -17.13
CA MET A 190 0.77 5.01 -15.75
C MET A 190 0.33 3.56 -15.70
N ASP A 191 1.17 2.67 -15.19
CA ASP A 191 0.84 1.26 -15.03
C ASP A 191 -0.15 1.14 -13.85
N PHE A 192 -1.44 1.19 -14.21
CA PHE A 192 -2.57 1.34 -13.33
C PHE A 192 -3.39 0.06 -13.31
N HIS A 193 -3.57 -0.52 -12.13
CA HIS A 193 -4.29 -1.77 -11.96
C HIS A 193 -5.35 -1.70 -10.86
N GLU A 194 -6.34 -2.56 -10.97
CA GLU A 194 -7.34 -2.86 -9.94
C GLU A 194 -7.03 -4.23 -9.34
N LEU A 195 -7.14 -4.37 -8.01
CA LEU A 195 -7.09 -5.67 -7.32
C LEU A 195 -8.34 -5.85 -6.47
N THR A 196 -9.32 -6.50 -7.05
CA THR A 196 -10.60 -6.83 -6.41
C THR A 196 -11.04 -8.22 -6.84
N SER A 197 -12.10 -8.74 -6.23
CA SER A 197 -12.68 -10.03 -6.65
C SER A 197 -13.37 -10.00 -8.04
N ARG A 198 -13.31 -8.87 -8.77
CA ARG A 198 -13.74 -8.78 -10.18
C ARG A 198 -12.63 -9.15 -11.14
N VAL A 199 -11.38 -9.01 -10.70
CA VAL A 199 -10.22 -9.33 -11.52
C VAL A 199 -10.19 -10.85 -11.73
N ASN A 200 -9.92 -11.25 -12.96
CA ASN A 200 -9.77 -12.65 -13.28
C ASN A 200 -8.62 -13.25 -12.47
N SER A 201 -8.88 -14.41 -11.83
CA SER A 201 -7.90 -15.08 -10.99
C SER A 201 -6.59 -15.40 -11.72
N GLY A 202 -6.61 -15.55 -13.05
CA GLY A 202 -5.43 -15.73 -13.87
C GLY A 202 -4.53 -14.48 -13.99
N GLU A 203 -5.09 -13.28 -13.78
CA GLU A 203 -4.36 -12.00 -13.89
C GLU A 203 -3.71 -11.59 -12.56
N ILE A 204 -4.27 -12.06 -11.43
CA ILE A 204 -3.81 -11.71 -10.08
C ILE A 204 -2.31 -11.98 -9.89
N PRO A 205 -1.75 -13.15 -10.27
CA PRO A 205 -0.31 -13.41 -10.12
C PRO A 205 0.56 -12.40 -10.88
N GLY A 206 0.10 -11.94 -12.05
CA GLY A 206 0.79 -10.93 -12.84
C GLY A 206 0.85 -9.58 -12.15
N ILE A 207 -0.26 -9.13 -11.56
CA ILE A 207 -0.36 -7.89 -10.78
C ILE A 207 0.53 -7.97 -9.53
N LEU A 208 0.47 -9.08 -8.79
CA LEU A 208 1.29 -9.29 -7.60
C LEU A 208 2.78 -9.33 -7.93
N LYS A 209 3.15 -9.92 -9.06
CA LYS A 209 4.53 -9.92 -9.55
C LYS A 209 5.03 -8.50 -9.82
N LYS A 210 4.24 -7.66 -10.50
CA LYS A 210 4.57 -6.26 -10.74
C LYS A 210 4.67 -5.47 -9.43
N LEU A 211 3.75 -5.71 -8.48
CA LEU A 211 3.74 -5.07 -7.18
C LEU A 211 5.00 -5.37 -6.35
N SER A 212 5.57 -6.55 -6.53
CA SER A 212 6.82 -6.96 -5.86
C SER A 212 8.08 -6.73 -6.70
N SER A 213 7.96 -6.20 -7.90
CA SER A 213 9.10 -5.92 -8.76
C SER A 213 9.76 -4.59 -8.38
N PRO A 214 11.10 -4.50 -8.35
CA PRO A 214 11.78 -3.23 -8.15
C PRO A 214 11.68 -2.35 -9.40
N LEU A 215 12.04 -1.08 -9.26
CA LEU A 215 12.19 -0.17 -10.38
C LEU A 215 13.14 -0.76 -11.46
N PRO A 216 12.89 -0.55 -12.76
CA PRO A 216 11.81 0.27 -13.36
C PRO A 216 10.51 -0.50 -13.68
N ASN A 217 10.37 -1.73 -13.21
CA ASN A 217 9.24 -2.63 -13.54
C ASN A 217 8.13 -2.61 -12.46
N ALA A 218 8.27 -1.76 -11.46
CA ALA A 218 7.27 -1.57 -10.42
C ALA A 218 5.98 -0.98 -10.99
N LEU A 219 4.87 -1.32 -10.34
CA LEU A 219 3.55 -0.78 -10.61
C LEU A 219 3.48 0.69 -10.15
N ASP A 220 2.88 1.57 -10.96
CA ASP A 220 2.72 2.96 -10.56
C ASP A 220 1.59 3.14 -9.54
N TYR A 221 0.42 2.54 -9.82
CA TYR A 221 -0.76 2.77 -9.02
C TYR A 221 -1.67 1.55 -8.94
N LEU A 222 -2.13 1.23 -7.72
CA LEU A 222 -3.04 0.12 -7.47
C LEU A 222 -4.27 0.59 -6.70
N LEU A 223 -5.47 0.34 -7.24
CA LEU A 223 -6.73 0.44 -6.51
C LEU A 223 -7.10 -0.93 -5.97
N CYS A 224 -7.34 -1.05 -4.68
CA CYS A 224 -7.70 -2.34 -4.10
C CYS A 224 -8.77 -2.22 -3.00
N THR A 225 -9.41 -3.34 -2.73
CA THR A 225 -10.20 -3.53 -1.51
C THR A 225 -9.33 -4.26 -0.47
N ASN A 226 -9.90 -4.55 0.70
CA ASN A 226 -9.21 -5.28 1.78
C ASN A 226 -8.64 -6.66 1.37
N MET A 227 -8.88 -7.10 0.14
CA MET A 227 -8.35 -8.34 -0.40
C MET A 227 -6.81 -8.40 -0.36
N LEU A 228 -6.14 -7.26 -0.57
CA LEU A 228 -4.68 -7.17 -0.50
C LEU A 228 -4.13 -7.30 0.93
N SER A 229 -4.91 -6.92 1.95
CA SER A 229 -4.48 -6.95 3.35
C SER A 229 -4.67 -8.31 4.03
N VAL A 230 -5.40 -9.21 3.41
CA VAL A 230 -5.72 -10.54 3.98
C VAL A 230 -4.82 -11.64 3.39
N GLY A 231 -4.05 -11.36 2.36
CA GLY A 231 -3.12 -12.30 1.72
C GLY A 231 -3.71 -12.98 0.51
#